data_75d6c5a19eca29b936351757eddc69dd
#
_entry.id   75d6c5a19eca29b936351757eddc69dd
#
_cell.length_a   1.000
_cell.length_b   1.000
_cell.length_c   1.000
_cell.angle_alpha   90.00
_cell.angle_beta   90.00
_cell.angle_gamma   90.00
#
_symmetry.space_group_name_H-M   'P 1'
#
loop_
_entity.id
_entity.type
_entity.pdbx_description
1 polymer ?
#
loop_
_entity_poly.entity_id
_entity_poly.type
_entity_poly.pdbx_seq_one_letter_code
_entity_poly.pdbx_strand_id
1 'polypeptide(L)'
;VREHSYIPNLALVQTCQPGGNAHLYDPLDGADAVPWHNILHHSAPVVLHAGAQDLELMQLCGGALPQTVRDTQIGFALCSPHLAVSYAQLVEHFLGISPDKSQTRSDWLARPLNAEQRSYAAADVELLARLYPYLVAELRRLNRLDWWAEENAALLTRQTRPREPWQWYRLQGAPQLRAGDRRVAQILTEARERLAAAQDLPRRTIMSDRQLIAIAQKQPPTLEALAEYLSENHPLWQELPYLSERFAADTPPPAQPSSPRLSHTRRQQYEKLCRYVADTAVDLNIHPDLLATVRTLKHYCANPSADSPLLHGWRAAYLREELQKLL
;
A
#
# COMPACT_ATOMS: atom_id res chain seq x y z
N VAL A 1 3.18 -4.93 13.35
CA VAL A 1 1.81 -5.38 13.68
C VAL A 1 0.88 -4.17 13.75
N ARG A 2 -0.27 -4.20 13.03
CA ARG A 2 -1.26 -3.09 12.98
C ARG A 2 -2.57 -3.41 13.68
N GLU A 3 -2.70 -4.55 14.30
CA GLU A 3 -3.99 -5.02 14.84
C GLU A 3 -4.42 -4.27 16.08
N HIS A 4 -3.47 -3.72 16.85
CA HIS A 4 -3.69 -3.12 18.16
C HIS A 4 -3.33 -1.63 18.25
N SER A 5 -2.81 -1.02 17.17
CA SER A 5 -2.35 0.37 17.17
C SER A 5 -2.67 1.08 15.85
N TYR A 6 -2.69 2.41 15.88
CA TYR A 6 -2.81 3.27 14.70
C TYR A 6 -1.51 3.30 13.90
N ILE A 7 -0.39 3.46 14.61
CA ILE A 7 0.96 3.34 14.07
C ILE A 7 1.39 1.87 14.17
N PRO A 8 1.92 1.27 13.10
CA PRO A 8 2.34 -0.12 13.16
C PRO A 8 3.48 -0.31 14.16
N ASN A 9 3.33 -1.25 15.10
CA ASN A 9 4.37 -1.60 16.05
C ASN A 9 5.42 -2.48 15.39
N LEU A 10 6.70 -2.11 15.56
CA LEU A 10 7.82 -2.95 15.17
C LEU A 10 7.97 -4.09 16.17
N ALA A 11 7.73 -5.31 15.71
CA ALA A 11 7.81 -6.50 16.55
C ALA A 11 9.18 -7.19 16.49
N LEU A 12 9.76 -7.28 15.29
CA LEU A 12 11.03 -7.97 15.04
C LEU A 12 11.63 -7.44 13.74
N VAL A 13 12.95 -7.34 13.67
CA VAL A 13 13.68 -7.11 12.42
C VAL A 13 14.51 -8.35 12.11
N GLN A 14 14.33 -8.87 10.92
CA GLN A 14 15.11 -10.02 10.43
C GLN A 14 15.99 -9.55 9.26
N THR A 15 17.23 -9.96 9.25
CA THR A 15 18.14 -9.72 8.13
C THR A 15 18.93 -10.99 7.80
N CYS A 16 19.23 -11.17 6.52
CA CYS A 16 20.12 -12.23 6.05
C CYS A 16 20.98 -11.69 4.91
N GLN A 17 22.28 -11.94 4.99
CA GLN A 17 23.19 -11.66 3.87
C GLN A 17 23.23 -12.88 2.93
N PRO A 18 23.53 -12.69 1.64
CA PRO A 18 23.69 -13.82 0.71
C PRO A 18 24.70 -14.85 1.22
N GLY A 19 24.27 -16.09 1.37
CA GLY A 19 25.11 -17.20 1.88
C GLY A 19 25.40 -17.17 3.38
N GLY A 20 24.82 -16.19 4.11
CA GLY A 20 24.94 -16.08 5.57
C GLY A 20 23.74 -16.68 6.30
N ASN A 21 23.79 -16.61 7.63
CA ASN A 21 22.69 -16.97 8.51
C ASN A 21 21.80 -15.76 8.77
N ALA A 22 20.55 -16.01 9.18
CA ALA A 22 19.65 -14.98 9.62
C ALA A 22 20.10 -14.34 10.94
N HIS A 23 19.94 -13.03 11.02
CA HIS A 23 20.06 -12.24 12.26
C HIS A 23 18.70 -11.71 12.65
N LEU A 24 18.30 -11.93 13.89
CA LEU A 24 17.04 -11.47 14.47
C LEU A 24 17.32 -10.40 15.50
N TYR A 25 16.79 -9.19 15.29
CA TYR A 25 16.90 -8.06 16.20
C TYR A 25 15.56 -7.81 16.86
N ASP A 26 15.51 -7.93 18.17
CA ASP A 26 14.31 -7.78 18.97
C ASP A 26 14.23 -6.42 19.65
N PRO A 27 13.49 -5.46 19.08
CA PRO A 27 13.41 -4.11 19.65
C PRO A 27 12.62 -4.07 20.97
N LEU A 28 11.88 -5.14 21.33
CA LEU A 28 11.04 -5.20 22.52
C LEU A 28 11.76 -5.86 23.72
N ASP A 29 12.83 -6.62 23.47
CA ASP A 29 13.60 -7.28 24.52
C ASP A 29 14.76 -6.39 25.06
N GLY A 30 15.07 -5.29 24.35
CA GLY A 30 16.10 -4.33 24.75
C GLY A 30 17.54 -4.84 24.72
N ALA A 31 17.73 -6.12 24.35
CA ALA A 31 19.05 -6.76 24.34
C ALA A 31 19.89 -6.34 23.14
N ASP A 32 19.28 -6.18 21.98
CA ASP A 32 19.98 -5.86 20.73
C ASP A 32 19.34 -4.67 20.01
N ALA A 33 20.08 -3.57 19.90
CA ALA A 33 19.63 -2.44 19.11
C ALA A 33 19.61 -2.80 17.61
N VAL A 34 18.51 -2.50 16.93
CA VAL A 34 18.41 -2.69 15.48
C VAL A 34 19.49 -1.81 14.80
N PRO A 35 20.37 -2.36 13.97
CA PRO A 35 21.45 -1.62 13.34
C PRO A 35 20.95 -0.83 12.13
N TRP A 36 20.02 0.12 12.36
CA TRP A 36 19.37 0.89 11.31
C TRP A 36 20.34 1.56 10.36
N HIS A 37 21.43 2.12 10.90
CA HIS A 37 22.46 2.75 10.07
C HIS A 37 23.00 1.77 9.01
N ASN A 38 23.36 0.56 9.42
CA ASN A 38 23.92 -0.45 8.52
C ASN A 38 22.88 -0.94 7.50
N ILE A 39 21.61 -1.08 7.91
CA ILE A 39 20.51 -1.53 7.03
C ILE A 39 20.19 -0.46 5.99
N LEU A 40 20.07 0.81 6.42
CA LEU A 40 19.54 1.89 5.58
C LEU A 40 20.61 2.52 4.68
N HIS A 41 21.89 2.50 5.09
CA HIS A 41 22.99 3.14 4.36
C HIS A 41 23.94 2.15 3.69
N HIS A 42 23.55 0.87 3.59
CA HIS A 42 24.36 -0.11 2.87
C HIS A 42 24.35 0.18 1.36
N SER A 43 25.49 -0.04 0.70
CA SER A 43 25.64 0.19 -0.75
C SER A 43 24.85 -0.81 -1.62
N ALA A 44 24.66 -2.04 -1.13
CA ALA A 44 23.82 -3.02 -1.81
C ALA A 44 22.32 -2.75 -1.53
N PRO A 45 21.43 -3.12 -2.46
CA PRO A 45 20.00 -2.91 -2.27
C PRO A 45 19.44 -3.75 -1.13
N VAL A 46 18.49 -3.18 -0.38
CA VAL A 46 17.67 -3.93 0.57
C VAL A 46 16.63 -4.75 -0.19
N VAL A 47 16.65 -6.07 -0.01
CA VAL A 47 15.74 -7.01 -0.66
C VAL A 47 14.54 -7.26 0.23
N LEU A 48 13.34 -7.10 -0.32
CA LEU A 48 12.06 -7.22 0.38
C LEU A 48 11.08 -8.06 -0.44
N HIS A 49 9.98 -8.48 0.18
CA HIS A 49 8.83 -9.05 -0.52
C HIS A 49 7.55 -8.33 -0.12
N ALA A 50 6.86 -7.67 -1.07
CA ALA A 50 5.71 -6.81 -0.81
C ALA A 50 6.02 -5.72 0.25
N GLY A 51 7.21 -5.13 0.17
CA GLY A 51 7.90 -4.38 1.22
C GLY A 51 7.36 -2.98 1.53
N ALA A 52 6.19 -2.58 1.03
CA ALA A 52 5.66 -1.23 1.29
C ALA A 52 5.45 -0.93 2.79
N GLN A 53 5.06 -1.93 3.58
CA GLN A 53 4.87 -1.78 5.03
C GLN A 53 6.22 -1.79 5.77
N ASP A 54 7.18 -2.58 5.29
CA ASP A 54 8.52 -2.62 5.87
C ASP A 54 9.23 -1.28 5.66
N LEU A 55 9.11 -0.68 4.49
CA LEU A 55 9.63 0.65 4.20
C LEU A 55 8.99 1.73 5.09
N GLU A 56 7.69 1.62 5.36
CA GLU A 56 7.02 2.51 6.31
C GLU A 56 7.63 2.37 7.72
N LEU A 57 7.84 1.13 8.20
CA LEU A 57 8.48 0.89 9.51
C LEU A 57 9.94 1.35 9.54
N MET A 58 10.70 1.13 8.48
CA MET A 58 12.06 1.65 8.36
C MET A 58 12.09 3.17 8.49
N GLN A 59 11.17 3.87 7.84
CA GLN A 59 11.08 5.34 7.94
C GLN A 59 10.66 5.80 9.34
N LEU A 60 9.70 5.10 9.96
CA LEU A 60 9.18 5.46 11.30
C LEU A 60 10.18 5.16 12.41
N CYS A 61 10.82 4.00 12.38
CA CYS A 61 11.70 3.51 13.44
C CYS A 61 13.17 3.77 13.17
N GLY A 62 13.59 3.73 11.91
CA GLY A 62 14.97 3.95 11.46
C GLY A 62 15.26 5.40 11.06
N GLY A 63 14.24 6.25 10.92
CA GLY A 63 14.36 7.65 10.57
C GLY A 63 14.65 7.94 9.08
N ALA A 64 14.85 6.91 8.26
CA ALA A 64 15.14 7.06 6.82
C ALA A 64 14.64 5.86 6.01
N LEU A 65 14.66 6.00 4.70
CA LEU A 65 14.48 4.90 3.74
C LEU A 65 15.84 4.43 3.22
N PRO A 66 15.98 3.15 2.83
CA PRO A 66 17.19 2.67 2.18
C PRO A 66 17.40 3.37 0.82
N GLN A 67 18.64 3.54 0.40
CA GLN A 67 18.98 4.21 -0.86
C GLN A 67 18.42 3.45 -2.07
N THR A 68 18.47 2.13 -2.02
CA THR A 68 17.96 1.25 -3.07
C THR A 68 17.24 0.06 -2.48
N VAL A 69 16.14 -0.34 -3.10
CA VAL A 69 15.37 -1.53 -2.74
C VAL A 69 15.22 -2.46 -3.93
N ARG A 70 14.93 -3.72 -3.64
CA ARG A 70 14.55 -4.73 -4.61
C ARG A 70 13.38 -5.53 -4.03
N ASP A 71 12.17 -5.14 -4.42
CA ASP A 71 10.97 -5.87 -4.03
C ASP A 71 10.77 -7.07 -4.96
N THR A 72 10.83 -8.26 -4.38
CA THR A 72 10.74 -9.51 -5.14
C THR A 72 9.33 -9.80 -5.66
N GLN A 73 8.28 -9.26 -5.06
CA GLN A 73 6.92 -9.35 -5.61
C GLN A 73 6.81 -8.52 -6.90
N ILE A 74 7.36 -7.30 -6.91
CA ILE A 74 7.45 -6.46 -8.13
C ILE A 74 8.32 -7.16 -9.19
N GLY A 75 9.48 -7.71 -8.79
CA GLY A 75 10.35 -8.42 -9.71
C GLY A 75 9.65 -9.60 -10.38
N PHE A 76 8.92 -10.40 -9.62
CA PHE A 76 8.19 -11.56 -10.15
C PHE A 76 7.02 -11.14 -11.07
N ALA A 77 6.31 -10.07 -10.72
CA ALA A 77 5.26 -9.52 -11.58
C ALA A 77 5.78 -9.09 -12.97
N LEU A 78 7.04 -8.67 -13.05
CA LEU A 78 7.71 -8.39 -14.32
C LEU A 78 8.15 -9.64 -15.09
N CYS A 79 8.06 -10.83 -14.51
CA CYS A 79 8.44 -12.11 -15.14
C CYS A 79 7.24 -13.02 -15.43
N SER A 80 6.04 -12.65 -14.98
CA SER A 80 4.88 -13.54 -14.99
C SER A 80 3.58 -12.79 -15.22
N PRO A 81 2.50 -13.47 -15.64
CA PRO A 81 1.18 -12.85 -15.80
C PRO A 81 0.48 -12.53 -14.47
N HIS A 82 1.13 -12.79 -13.33
CA HIS A 82 0.57 -12.54 -12.01
C HIS A 82 1.02 -11.19 -11.49
N LEU A 83 0.06 -10.31 -11.17
CA LEU A 83 0.35 -8.97 -10.64
C LEU A 83 0.93 -9.02 -9.22
N ALA A 84 0.49 -9.97 -8.42
CA ALA A 84 0.98 -10.19 -7.07
C ALA A 84 0.95 -11.68 -6.74
N VAL A 85 1.98 -12.14 -6.06
CA VAL A 85 2.08 -13.50 -5.52
C VAL A 85 2.44 -13.40 -4.03
N SER A 86 1.98 -14.38 -3.25
CA SER A 86 2.40 -14.48 -1.86
C SER A 86 3.87 -14.92 -1.78
N TYR A 87 4.51 -14.60 -0.68
CA TYR A 87 5.88 -15.04 -0.40
C TYR A 87 6.03 -16.57 -0.54
N ALA A 88 5.08 -17.34 0.01
CA ALA A 88 5.10 -18.79 -0.09
C ALA A 88 5.05 -19.30 -1.54
N GLN A 89 4.22 -18.69 -2.40
CA GLN A 89 4.17 -19.04 -3.81
C GLN A 89 5.48 -18.72 -4.53
N LEU A 90 6.13 -17.60 -4.17
CA LEU A 90 7.42 -17.22 -4.75
C LEU A 90 8.53 -18.21 -4.36
N VAL A 91 8.58 -18.58 -3.07
CA VAL A 91 9.55 -19.59 -2.57
C VAL A 91 9.32 -20.94 -3.23
N GLU A 92 8.07 -21.38 -3.33
CA GLU A 92 7.73 -22.65 -3.99
C GLU A 92 8.13 -22.64 -5.48
N HIS A 93 7.88 -21.52 -6.18
CA HIS A 93 8.21 -21.37 -7.59
C HIS A 93 9.73 -21.51 -7.86
N PHE A 94 10.58 -20.83 -7.08
CA PHE A 94 12.01 -20.80 -7.34
C PHE A 94 12.81 -21.89 -6.63
N LEU A 95 12.35 -22.35 -5.47
CA LEU A 95 13.11 -23.30 -4.65
C LEU A 95 12.46 -24.67 -4.54
N GLY A 96 11.18 -24.82 -4.97
CA GLY A 96 10.43 -26.06 -4.80
C GLY A 96 10.12 -26.40 -3.33
N ILE A 97 10.19 -25.40 -2.44
CA ILE A 97 9.98 -25.55 -0.99
C ILE A 97 8.63 -24.92 -0.64
N SER A 98 7.81 -25.64 0.12
CA SER A 98 6.61 -25.07 0.72
C SER A 98 6.97 -24.53 2.11
N PRO A 99 7.02 -23.18 2.30
CA PRO A 99 7.36 -22.62 3.60
C PRO A 99 6.33 -22.97 4.67
N ASP A 100 6.79 -23.10 5.91
CA ASP A 100 5.89 -23.21 7.06
C ASP A 100 5.01 -21.94 7.19
N LYS A 101 3.76 -22.13 7.58
CA LYS A 101 2.77 -21.05 7.79
C LYS A 101 2.25 -21.03 9.22
N SER A 102 2.77 -21.88 10.09
CA SER A 102 2.27 -22.08 11.44
C SER A 102 2.30 -20.80 12.29
N GLN A 103 3.29 -19.93 12.07
CA GLN A 103 3.50 -18.73 12.85
C GLN A 103 2.96 -17.45 12.18
N THR A 104 2.31 -17.53 11.03
CA THR A 104 1.78 -16.35 10.31
C THR A 104 0.80 -15.49 11.14
N ARG A 105 0.05 -16.12 12.05
CA ARG A 105 -0.95 -15.48 12.90
C ARG A 105 -0.59 -15.50 14.39
N SER A 106 0.64 -15.86 14.76
CA SER A 106 1.07 -15.82 16.15
C SER A 106 1.21 -14.39 16.67
N ASP A 107 1.13 -14.22 17.98
CA ASP A 107 1.35 -12.92 18.60
C ASP A 107 2.86 -12.62 18.60
N TRP A 108 3.25 -11.76 17.66
CA TRP A 108 4.64 -11.31 17.49
C TRP A 108 5.05 -10.21 18.49
N LEU A 109 4.13 -9.69 19.29
CA LEU A 109 4.44 -8.72 20.35
C LEU A 109 4.66 -9.40 21.72
N ALA A 110 4.22 -10.65 21.87
CA ALA A 110 4.46 -11.41 23.09
C ALA A 110 5.94 -11.71 23.28
N ARG A 111 6.42 -11.69 24.52
CA ARG A 111 7.79 -12.02 24.91
C ARG A 111 7.83 -13.02 26.07
N PRO A 112 8.85 -13.90 26.09
CA PRO A 112 9.89 -14.10 25.06
C PRO A 112 9.33 -14.75 23.80
N LEU A 113 9.98 -14.54 22.63
CA LEU A 113 9.70 -15.30 21.43
C LEU A 113 10.08 -16.77 21.65
N ASN A 114 9.19 -17.69 21.29
CA ASN A 114 9.47 -19.12 21.39
C ASN A 114 10.42 -19.62 20.27
N ALA A 115 10.86 -20.85 20.36
CA ALA A 115 11.81 -21.43 19.41
C ALA A 115 11.23 -21.54 17.98
N GLU A 116 9.94 -21.86 17.87
CA GLU A 116 9.22 -21.97 16.60
C GLU A 116 9.09 -20.62 15.91
N GLN A 117 8.76 -19.56 16.65
CA GLN A 117 8.72 -18.19 16.13
C GLN A 117 10.10 -17.74 15.62
N ARG A 118 11.16 -17.98 16.40
CA ARG A 118 12.53 -17.65 15.99
C ARG A 118 12.96 -18.40 14.72
N SER A 119 12.66 -19.70 14.66
CA SER A 119 12.96 -20.53 13.49
C SER A 119 12.19 -20.05 12.25
N TYR A 120 10.91 -19.73 12.42
CA TYR A 120 10.08 -19.17 11.35
C TYR A 120 10.64 -17.85 10.82
N ALA A 121 10.95 -16.91 11.72
CA ALA A 121 11.49 -15.60 11.35
C ALA A 121 12.87 -15.69 10.65
N ALA A 122 13.71 -16.62 11.07
CA ALA A 122 15.00 -16.87 10.41
C ALA A 122 14.79 -17.47 9.00
N ALA A 123 13.93 -18.46 8.87
CA ALA A 123 13.64 -19.12 7.59
C ALA A 123 13.08 -18.12 6.55
N ASP A 124 12.27 -17.16 6.93
CA ASP A 124 11.69 -16.17 6.02
C ASP A 124 12.78 -15.36 5.28
N VAL A 125 13.80 -14.87 5.98
CA VAL A 125 14.87 -14.11 5.33
C VAL A 125 15.92 -14.97 4.65
N GLU A 126 16.18 -16.18 5.15
CA GLU A 126 17.12 -17.13 4.53
C GLU A 126 16.58 -17.65 3.20
N LEU A 127 15.28 -17.99 3.12
CA LEU A 127 14.65 -18.40 1.87
C LEU A 127 14.56 -17.23 0.88
N LEU A 128 14.33 -15.99 1.36
CA LEU A 128 14.37 -14.80 0.52
C LEU A 128 15.76 -14.58 -0.08
N ALA A 129 16.81 -14.71 0.71
CA ALA A 129 18.20 -14.59 0.24
C ALA A 129 18.55 -15.67 -0.79
N ARG A 130 18.04 -16.90 -0.61
CA ARG A 130 18.27 -18.03 -1.52
C ARG A 130 17.54 -17.89 -2.86
N LEU A 131 16.28 -17.40 -2.88
CA LEU A 131 15.51 -17.24 -4.11
C LEU A 131 15.94 -16.04 -4.94
N TYR A 132 16.48 -15.01 -4.32
CA TYR A 132 16.81 -13.72 -4.96
C TYR A 132 17.72 -13.89 -6.20
N PRO A 133 18.81 -14.68 -6.20
CA PRO A 133 19.63 -14.89 -7.39
C PRO A 133 18.86 -15.48 -8.57
N TYR A 134 17.90 -16.37 -8.34
CA TYR A 134 17.09 -16.97 -9.40
C TYR A 134 16.15 -15.93 -10.04
N LEU A 135 15.52 -15.09 -9.22
CA LEU A 135 14.70 -13.97 -9.73
C LEU A 135 15.54 -12.99 -10.55
N VAL A 136 16.75 -12.64 -10.08
CA VAL A 136 17.68 -11.77 -10.83
C VAL A 136 18.07 -12.40 -12.15
N ALA A 137 18.36 -13.70 -12.18
CA ALA A 137 18.69 -14.42 -13.40
C ALA A 137 17.53 -14.39 -14.41
N GLU A 138 16.30 -14.59 -13.94
CA GLU A 138 15.10 -14.55 -14.78
C GLU A 138 14.85 -13.15 -15.35
N LEU A 139 14.93 -12.09 -14.53
CA LEU A 139 14.81 -10.69 -14.97
C LEU A 139 15.91 -10.33 -15.99
N ARG A 140 17.13 -10.83 -15.79
CA ARG A 140 18.24 -10.64 -16.75
C ARG A 140 17.98 -11.35 -18.05
N ARG A 141 17.51 -12.59 -18.02
CA ARG A 141 17.14 -13.37 -19.21
C ARG A 141 16.07 -12.65 -20.05
N LEU A 142 15.11 -12.00 -19.38
CA LEU A 142 14.03 -11.21 -20.00
C LEU A 142 14.44 -9.78 -20.37
N ASN A 143 15.67 -9.34 -20.03
CA ASN A 143 16.16 -7.96 -20.20
C ASN A 143 15.28 -6.92 -19.45
N ARG A 144 14.85 -7.21 -18.20
CA ARG A 144 13.90 -6.39 -17.41
C ARG A 144 14.47 -5.87 -16.08
N LEU A 145 15.80 -5.93 -15.90
CA LEU A 145 16.44 -5.40 -14.68
C LEU A 145 16.21 -3.89 -14.51
N ASP A 146 16.25 -3.12 -15.61
CA ASP A 146 16.00 -1.68 -15.62
C ASP A 146 14.53 -1.36 -15.29
N TRP A 147 13.58 -2.15 -15.80
CA TRP A 147 12.17 -2.04 -15.42
C TRP A 147 11.98 -2.23 -13.92
N TRP A 148 12.63 -3.26 -13.39
CA TRP A 148 12.59 -3.54 -11.95
C TRP A 148 13.21 -2.42 -11.12
N ALA A 149 14.31 -1.85 -11.57
CA ALA A 149 14.93 -0.70 -10.93
C ALA A 149 13.97 0.51 -10.90
N GLU A 150 13.31 0.81 -12.04
CA GLU A 150 12.34 1.90 -12.16
C GLU A 150 11.14 1.70 -11.24
N GLU A 151 10.53 0.50 -11.20
CA GLU A 151 9.39 0.22 -10.33
C GLU A 151 9.74 0.34 -8.83
N ASN A 152 10.94 -0.10 -8.45
CA ASN A 152 11.41 0.05 -7.07
C ASN A 152 11.71 1.50 -6.70
N ALA A 153 12.26 2.31 -7.61
CA ALA A 153 12.41 3.74 -7.41
C ALA A 153 11.04 4.44 -7.23
N ALA A 154 10.04 4.04 -8.02
CA ALA A 154 8.68 4.51 -7.86
C ALA A 154 8.04 4.07 -6.52
N LEU A 155 8.36 2.87 -6.02
CA LEU A 155 7.95 2.41 -4.70
C LEU A 155 8.54 3.32 -3.60
N LEU A 156 9.84 3.59 -3.61
CA LEU A 156 10.49 4.50 -2.66
C LEU A 156 9.89 5.92 -2.72
N THR A 157 9.72 6.47 -3.93
CA THR A 157 9.11 7.80 -4.10
C THR A 157 7.69 7.87 -3.52
N ARG A 158 6.91 6.79 -3.59
CA ARG A 158 5.58 6.74 -2.95
C ARG A 158 5.66 6.81 -1.43
N GLN A 159 6.68 6.23 -0.82
CA GLN A 159 6.87 6.26 0.64
C GLN A 159 7.28 7.65 1.16
N THR A 160 7.98 8.45 0.36
CA THR A 160 8.38 9.81 0.77
C THR A 160 7.24 10.83 0.67
N ARG A 161 6.13 10.49 0.01
CA ARG A 161 4.99 11.40 -0.10
C ARG A 161 4.30 11.58 1.25
N PRO A 162 3.93 12.82 1.61
CA PRO A 162 3.10 13.04 2.79
C PRO A 162 1.83 12.18 2.70
N ARG A 163 1.46 11.59 3.83
CA ARG A 163 0.18 10.88 3.89
C ARG A 163 -0.94 11.90 3.70
N GLU A 164 -1.74 11.71 2.65
CA GLU A 164 -2.94 12.49 2.49
C GLU A 164 -3.89 12.22 3.68
N PRO A 165 -4.54 13.27 4.20
CA PRO A 165 -5.56 13.11 5.21
C PRO A 165 -6.60 12.06 4.79
N TRP A 166 -7.10 11.31 5.75
CA TRP A 166 -8.12 10.30 5.47
C TRP A 166 -9.39 10.96 4.95
N GLN A 167 -9.90 10.44 3.86
CA GLN A 167 -11.03 11.02 3.15
C GLN A 167 -12.23 10.06 3.18
N TRP A 168 -13.45 10.60 3.27
CA TRP A 168 -14.68 9.84 3.30
C TRP A 168 -14.80 8.78 2.19
N TYR A 169 -14.26 9.05 1.00
CA TYR A 169 -14.32 8.12 -0.14
C TYR A 169 -13.39 6.91 0.00
N ARG A 170 -12.58 6.85 1.04
CA ARG A 170 -11.74 5.68 1.39
C ARG A 170 -12.44 4.73 2.37
N LEU A 171 -13.61 5.09 2.89
CA LEU A 171 -14.39 4.24 3.77
C LEU A 171 -14.89 2.99 3.04
N GLN A 172 -14.89 1.86 3.72
CA GLN A 172 -15.57 0.67 3.23
C GLN A 172 -17.08 0.95 3.19
N GLY A 173 -17.66 1.02 2.00
CA GLY A 173 -19.06 1.41 1.79
C GLY A 173 -19.27 2.83 1.29
N ALA A 174 -18.19 3.61 1.05
CA ALA A 174 -18.28 4.95 0.48
C ALA A 174 -19.17 5.07 -0.79
N PRO A 175 -19.23 4.08 -1.72
CA PRO A 175 -20.13 4.13 -2.87
C PRO A 175 -21.63 4.21 -2.52
N GLN A 176 -22.02 3.84 -1.30
CA GLN A 176 -23.39 3.92 -0.82
C GLN A 176 -23.81 5.34 -0.38
N LEU A 177 -22.86 6.26 -0.23
CA LEU A 177 -23.09 7.63 0.23
C LEU A 177 -23.59 8.52 -0.91
N ARG A 178 -24.72 9.17 -0.67
CA ARG A 178 -25.28 10.23 -1.54
C ARG A 178 -24.54 11.54 -1.31
N ALA A 179 -24.77 12.53 -2.15
CA ALA A 179 -24.10 13.84 -2.04
C ALA A 179 -24.29 14.49 -0.65
N GLY A 180 -25.50 14.42 -0.08
CA GLY A 180 -25.81 14.98 1.24
C GLY A 180 -25.11 14.26 2.40
N ASP A 181 -24.82 12.95 2.26
CA ASP A 181 -24.20 12.15 3.33
C ASP A 181 -22.70 12.46 3.52
N ARG A 182 -22.06 12.98 2.45
CA ARG A 182 -20.59 13.07 2.35
C ARG A 182 -19.98 14.06 3.34
N ARG A 183 -20.70 15.14 3.66
CA ARG A 183 -20.24 16.14 4.64
C ARG A 183 -20.07 15.52 6.01
N VAL A 184 -21.11 14.83 6.50
CA VAL A 184 -21.05 14.15 7.81
C VAL A 184 -20.04 13.03 7.78
N ALA A 185 -19.98 12.23 6.71
CA ALA A 185 -18.98 11.18 6.53
C ALA A 185 -17.55 11.74 6.64
N GLN A 186 -17.26 12.90 6.04
CA GLN A 186 -15.94 13.53 6.14
C GLN A 186 -15.63 13.98 7.57
N ILE A 187 -16.57 14.69 8.21
CA ILE A 187 -16.38 15.17 9.58
C ILE A 187 -16.07 14.02 10.54
N LEU A 188 -16.87 12.95 10.49
CA LEU A 188 -16.68 11.77 11.34
C LEU A 188 -15.39 11.01 11.00
N THR A 189 -15.02 10.96 9.73
CA THR A 189 -13.77 10.34 9.28
C THR A 189 -12.57 11.07 9.87
N GLU A 190 -12.54 12.40 9.74
CA GLU A 190 -11.45 13.23 10.27
C GLU A 190 -11.36 13.16 11.79
N ALA A 191 -12.48 13.26 12.51
CA ALA A 191 -12.52 13.14 13.97
C ALA A 191 -12.00 11.78 14.45
N ARG A 192 -12.44 10.70 13.79
CA ARG A 192 -11.96 9.34 14.09
C ARG A 192 -10.45 9.19 13.84
N GLU A 193 -9.92 9.74 12.75
CA GLU A 193 -8.49 9.65 12.43
C GLU A 193 -7.64 10.44 13.44
N ARG A 194 -8.08 11.64 13.82
CA ARG A 194 -7.40 12.47 14.83
C ARG A 194 -7.30 11.73 16.17
N LEU A 195 -8.43 11.20 16.63
CA LEU A 195 -8.49 10.47 17.90
C LEU A 195 -7.68 9.17 17.85
N ALA A 196 -7.81 8.40 16.76
CA ALA A 196 -7.06 7.16 16.57
C ALA A 196 -5.54 7.42 16.57
N ALA A 197 -5.09 8.48 15.91
CA ALA A 197 -3.68 8.87 15.88
C ALA A 197 -3.19 9.38 17.25
N ALA A 198 -4.00 10.19 17.97
CA ALA A 198 -3.64 10.74 19.26
C ALA A 198 -3.53 9.68 20.36
N GLN A 199 -4.35 8.62 20.28
CA GLN A 199 -4.39 7.55 21.28
C GLN A 199 -3.64 6.28 20.83
N ASP A 200 -3.07 6.30 19.62
CA ASP A 200 -2.46 5.13 18.97
C ASP A 200 -3.40 3.90 18.95
N LEU A 201 -4.69 4.11 18.70
CA LEU A 201 -5.69 3.05 18.65
C LEU A 201 -6.12 2.74 17.21
N PRO A 202 -6.44 1.48 16.90
CA PRO A 202 -7.03 1.15 15.60
C PRO A 202 -8.32 1.92 15.36
N ARG A 203 -8.52 2.46 14.15
CA ARG A 203 -9.73 3.21 13.75
C ARG A 203 -11.02 2.51 14.13
N ARG A 204 -11.06 1.18 13.95
CA ARG A 204 -12.24 0.36 14.24
C ARG A 204 -12.61 0.33 15.74
N THR A 205 -11.65 0.56 16.62
CA THR A 205 -11.87 0.65 18.08
C THR A 205 -12.62 1.93 18.44
N ILE A 206 -12.37 3.02 17.71
CA ILE A 206 -13.09 4.28 17.86
C ILE A 206 -14.49 4.17 17.24
N MET A 207 -14.55 3.81 15.95
CA MET A 207 -15.79 3.65 15.17
C MET A 207 -15.52 2.83 13.91
N SER A 208 -16.32 1.82 13.64
CA SER A 208 -16.23 1.07 12.38
C SER A 208 -16.71 1.89 11.19
N ASP A 209 -16.22 1.59 9.97
CA ASP A 209 -16.69 2.24 8.74
C ASP A 209 -18.21 2.06 8.56
N ARG A 210 -18.75 0.90 8.92
CA ARG A 210 -20.19 0.60 8.85
C ARG A 210 -21.02 1.54 9.74
N GLN A 211 -20.60 1.76 10.98
CA GLN A 211 -21.26 2.70 11.91
C GLN A 211 -21.20 4.12 11.37
N LEU A 212 -20.01 4.54 10.92
CA LEU A 212 -19.79 5.87 10.38
C LEU A 212 -20.68 6.14 9.16
N ILE A 213 -20.75 5.21 8.20
CA ILE A 213 -21.62 5.30 7.03
C ILE A 213 -23.10 5.38 7.44
N ALA A 214 -23.53 4.54 8.38
CA ALA A 214 -24.91 4.53 8.86
C ALA A 214 -25.33 5.88 9.48
N ILE A 215 -24.46 6.51 10.26
CA ILE A 215 -24.70 7.84 10.84
C ILE A 215 -24.70 8.91 9.73
N ALA A 216 -23.74 8.86 8.80
CA ALA A 216 -23.65 9.81 7.70
C ALA A 216 -24.92 9.82 6.84
N GLN A 217 -25.53 8.65 6.60
CA GLN A 217 -26.79 8.51 5.86
C GLN A 217 -28.01 9.11 6.58
N LYS A 218 -27.93 9.35 7.88
CA LYS A 218 -28.95 10.08 8.65
C LYS A 218 -28.83 11.58 8.52
N GLN A 219 -27.69 12.08 8.03
CA GLN A 219 -27.41 13.49 7.78
C GLN A 219 -27.71 14.38 9.00
N PRO A 220 -27.19 14.08 10.22
CA PRO A 220 -27.42 14.96 11.35
C PRO A 220 -26.96 16.37 11.01
N PRO A 221 -27.84 17.39 11.08
CA PRO A 221 -27.50 18.74 10.64
C PRO A 221 -26.61 19.49 11.65
N THR A 222 -26.71 19.13 12.91
CA THR A 222 -26.00 19.78 14.02
C THR A 222 -25.31 18.76 14.91
N LEU A 223 -24.48 19.25 15.83
CA LEU A 223 -23.80 18.41 16.80
C LEU A 223 -24.79 17.77 17.79
N GLU A 224 -25.83 18.48 18.17
CA GLU A 224 -26.92 17.98 19.05
C GLU A 224 -27.66 16.82 18.35
N ALA A 225 -27.95 16.94 17.07
CA ALA A 225 -28.56 15.86 16.31
C ALA A 225 -27.62 14.65 16.14
N LEU A 226 -26.30 14.85 16.11
CA LEU A 226 -25.33 13.76 16.13
C LEU A 226 -25.39 12.96 17.44
N ALA A 227 -25.65 13.63 18.57
CA ALA A 227 -25.73 12.98 19.88
C ALA A 227 -26.86 11.93 19.97
N GLU A 228 -27.88 11.99 19.11
CA GLU A 228 -28.91 10.96 19.05
C GLU A 228 -28.40 9.59 18.53
N TYR A 229 -27.25 9.58 17.83
CA TYR A 229 -26.66 8.39 17.21
C TYR A 229 -25.42 7.87 17.91
N LEU A 230 -24.91 8.59 18.91
CA LEU A 230 -23.72 8.21 19.69
C LEU A 230 -24.09 8.10 21.17
N SER A 231 -23.55 7.09 21.85
CA SER A 231 -23.71 7.01 23.31
C SER A 231 -23.02 8.19 23.98
N GLU A 232 -23.48 8.57 25.18
CA GLU A 232 -22.89 9.66 25.98
C GLU A 232 -21.39 9.48 26.22
N ASN A 233 -20.93 8.24 26.36
CA ASN A 233 -19.53 7.89 26.59
C ASN A 233 -18.79 7.51 25.30
N HIS A 234 -19.31 7.85 24.12
CA HIS A 234 -18.64 7.47 22.87
C HIS A 234 -17.29 8.19 22.73
N PRO A 235 -16.21 7.47 22.34
CA PRO A 235 -14.85 8.06 22.26
C PRO A 235 -14.75 9.33 21.42
N LEU A 236 -15.54 9.47 20.35
CA LEU A 236 -15.53 10.66 19.50
C LEU A 236 -15.85 11.96 20.24
N TRP A 237 -16.50 11.93 21.42
CA TRP A 237 -16.74 13.14 22.20
C TRP A 237 -15.46 13.79 22.74
N GLN A 238 -14.34 13.08 22.73
CA GLN A 238 -13.03 13.67 23.03
C GLN A 238 -12.57 14.66 21.95
N GLU A 239 -13.13 14.57 20.74
CA GLU A 239 -12.92 15.53 19.63
C GLU A 239 -14.05 16.59 19.59
N LEU A 240 -14.73 16.85 20.69
CA LEU A 240 -15.84 17.81 20.75
C LEU A 240 -15.51 19.20 20.18
N PRO A 241 -14.34 19.83 20.48
CA PRO A 241 -14.00 21.12 19.91
C PRO A 241 -13.93 21.07 18.37
N TYR A 242 -13.30 20.03 17.82
CA TYR A 242 -13.22 19.82 16.39
C TYR A 242 -14.60 19.58 15.75
N LEU A 243 -15.41 18.69 16.36
CA LEU A 243 -16.77 18.42 15.88
C LEU A 243 -17.64 19.68 15.89
N SER A 244 -17.59 20.48 16.96
CA SER A 244 -18.35 21.75 17.07
C SER A 244 -17.97 22.71 15.95
N GLU A 245 -16.69 22.91 15.70
CA GLU A 245 -16.19 23.76 14.62
C GLU A 245 -16.67 23.26 13.24
N ARG A 246 -16.54 21.98 12.98
CA ARG A 246 -16.86 21.37 11.68
C ARG A 246 -18.36 21.31 11.40
N PHE A 247 -19.20 21.10 12.42
CA PHE A 247 -20.65 21.15 12.25
C PHE A 247 -21.16 22.58 12.08
N ALA A 248 -20.53 23.57 12.72
CA ALA A 248 -20.86 24.98 12.53
C ALA A 248 -20.41 25.52 11.15
N ALA A 249 -19.33 24.98 10.59
CA ALA A 249 -18.83 25.40 9.28
C ALA A 249 -19.67 24.78 8.15
N ASP A 250 -20.17 25.62 7.23
CA ASP A 250 -20.83 25.17 5.99
C ASP A 250 -19.79 24.84 4.90
N THR A 251 -18.91 23.87 5.21
CA THR A 251 -17.83 23.49 4.30
C THR A 251 -18.23 22.25 3.51
N PRO A 252 -18.21 22.28 2.17
CA PRO A 252 -18.52 21.11 1.38
C PRO A 252 -17.44 20.02 1.60
N PRO A 253 -17.81 18.73 1.53
CA PRO A 253 -16.85 17.63 1.64
C PRO A 253 -15.88 17.67 0.47
N PRO A 254 -14.65 17.16 0.65
CA PRO A 254 -13.71 16.99 -0.45
C PRO A 254 -14.32 16.20 -1.59
N ALA A 255 -14.07 16.63 -2.81
CA ALA A 255 -14.55 15.91 -3.98
C ALA A 255 -13.92 14.52 -4.06
N GLN A 256 -14.73 13.50 -4.25
CA GLN A 256 -14.21 12.17 -4.58
C GLN A 256 -13.45 12.27 -5.90
N PRO A 257 -12.24 11.71 -6.00
CA PRO A 257 -11.56 11.57 -7.28
C PRO A 257 -12.45 10.78 -8.23
N SER A 258 -13.14 11.48 -9.11
CA SER A 258 -14.07 10.85 -10.05
C SER A 258 -13.30 10.22 -11.20
N SER A 259 -13.74 9.04 -11.59
CA SER A 259 -13.33 8.50 -12.89
C SER A 259 -13.88 9.42 -13.99
N PRO A 260 -13.05 9.98 -14.87
CA PRO A 260 -13.51 10.97 -15.83
C PRO A 260 -14.60 10.38 -16.75
N ARG A 261 -15.57 11.21 -17.11
CA ARG A 261 -16.57 10.85 -18.12
C ARG A 261 -15.95 11.01 -19.50
N LEU A 262 -16.02 9.96 -20.30
CA LEU A 262 -15.52 9.98 -21.68
C LEU A 262 -16.67 10.31 -22.62
N SER A 263 -16.42 11.17 -23.63
CA SER A 263 -17.30 11.31 -24.80
C SER A 263 -17.38 9.99 -25.57
N HIS A 264 -18.35 9.86 -26.45
CA HIS A 264 -18.52 8.63 -27.27
C HIS A 264 -17.22 8.28 -28.02
N THR A 265 -16.61 9.24 -28.70
CA THR A 265 -15.33 9.07 -29.43
C THR A 265 -14.20 8.64 -28.49
N ARG A 266 -14.04 9.32 -27.35
CA ARG A 266 -13.01 8.99 -26.36
C ARG A 266 -13.21 7.61 -25.72
N ARG A 267 -14.47 7.18 -25.61
CA ARG A 267 -14.79 5.83 -25.14
C ARG A 267 -14.36 4.75 -26.12
N GLN A 268 -14.59 4.95 -27.41
CA GLN A 268 -14.11 4.02 -28.45
C GLN A 268 -12.58 3.94 -28.48
N GLN A 269 -11.90 5.07 -28.33
CA GLN A 269 -10.43 5.12 -28.22
C GLN A 269 -9.94 4.37 -26.98
N TYR A 270 -10.56 4.60 -25.82
CA TYR A 270 -10.27 3.90 -24.60
C TYR A 270 -10.44 2.37 -24.73
N GLU A 271 -11.52 1.89 -25.35
CA GLU A 271 -11.75 0.47 -25.58
C GLU A 271 -10.70 -0.16 -26.52
N LYS A 272 -10.22 0.60 -27.52
CA LYS A 272 -9.09 0.18 -28.37
C LYS A 272 -7.80 0.07 -27.59
N LEU A 273 -7.49 1.06 -26.75
CA LEU A 273 -6.29 1.05 -25.90
C LEU A 273 -6.32 -0.07 -24.87
N CYS A 274 -7.48 -0.36 -24.27
CA CYS A 274 -7.59 -1.48 -23.34
C CYS A 274 -7.26 -2.82 -24.01
N ARG A 275 -7.71 -3.03 -25.25
CA ARG A 275 -7.37 -4.23 -26.03
C ARG A 275 -5.87 -4.25 -26.37
N TYR A 276 -5.34 -3.14 -26.88
CA TYR A 276 -3.92 -3.04 -27.19
C TYR A 276 -3.03 -3.35 -25.96
N VAL A 277 -3.37 -2.80 -24.79
CA VAL A 277 -2.66 -3.08 -23.55
C VAL A 277 -2.76 -4.55 -23.15
N ALA A 278 -3.94 -5.15 -23.31
CA ALA A 278 -4.14 -6.57 -23.00
C ALA A 278 -3.30 -7.47 -23.93
N ASP A 279 -3.33 -7.21 -25.22
CA ASP A 279 -2.54 -7.97 -26.22
C ASP A 279 -1.03 -7.81 -25.97
N THR A 280 -0.56 -6.58 -25.78
CA THR A 280 0.84 -6.30 -25.44
C THR A 280 1.28 -6.98 -24.15
N ALA A 281 0.40 -7.02 -23.14
CA ALA A 281 0.70 -7.68 -21.87
C ALA A 281 0.83 -9.21 -22.03
N VAL A 282 0.04 -9.82 -22.92
CA VAL A 282 0.16 -11.23 -23.29
C VAL A 282 1.50 -11.49 -23.95
N ASP A 283 1.89 -10.68 -24.93
CA ASP A 283 3.18 -10.80 -25.64
C ASP A 283 4.37 -10.65 -24.67
N LEU A 284 4.23 -9.78 -23.69
CA LEU A 284 5.23 -9.57 -22.65
C LEU A 284 5.16 -10.62 -21.51
N ASN A 285 4.14 -11.47 -21.47
CA ASN A 285 3.86 -12.40 -20.38
C ASN A 285 3.84 -11.70 -19.01
N ILE A 286 3.12 -10.55 -18.91
CA ILE A 286 2.91 -9.79 -17.68
C ILE A 286 1.43 -9.50 -17.48
N HIS A 287 1.05 -9.07 -16.26
CA HIS A 287 -0.33 -8.64 -16.02
C HIS A 287 -0.60 -7.29 -16.72
N PRO A 288 -1.76 -7.07 -17.38
CA PRO A 288 -2.09 -5.82 -18.06
C PRO A 288 -2.00 -4.57 -17.17
N ASP A 289 -2.42 -4.67 -15.92
CA ASP A 289 -2.36 -3.56 -14.96
C ASP A 289 -0.92 -3.11 -14.63
N LEU A 290 0.06 -3.98 -14.84
CA LEU A 290 1.47 -3.61 -14.69
C LEU A 290 1.91 -2.67 -15.82
N LEU A 291 1.38 -2.87 -17.02
CA LEU A 291 1.63 -2.00 -18.16
C LEU A 291 0.81 -0.70 -18.08
N ALA A 292 -0.51 -0.82 -17.89
CA ALA A 292 -1.39 0.33 -17.67
C ALA A 292 -2.70 -0.09 -16.99
N THR A 293 -3.02 0.52 -15.85
CA THR A 293 -4.30 0.24 -15.19
C THR A 293 -5.47 0.85 -15.98
N VAL A 294 -6.64 0.23 -15.87
CA VAL A 294 -7.91 0.75 -16.40
C VAL A 294 -8.13 2.21 -16.01
N ARG A 295 -7.85 2.57 -14.76
CA ARG A 295 -7.97 3.93 -14.25
C ARG A 295 -7.03 4.89 -14.97
N THR A 296 -5.75 4.52 -15.11
CA THR A 296 -4.73 5.36 -15.75
C THR A 296 -5.05 5.60 -17.23
N LEU A 297 -5.45 4.54 -17.95
CA LEU A 297 -5.89 4.65 -19.36
C LEU A 297 -7.11 5.56 -19.51
N LYS A 298 -8.10 5.42 -18.63
CA LYS A 298 -9.30 6.24 -18.69
C LYS A 298 -9.00 7.72 -18.40
N HIS A 299 -8.11 8.01 -17.45
CA HIS A 299 -7.64 9.37 -17.20
C HIS A 299 -6.90 9.95 -18.39
N TYR A 300 -6.00 9.17 -19.01
CA TYR A 300 -5.29 9.60 -20.19
C TYR A 300 -6.23 9.90 -21.37
N CYS A 301 -7.21 9.02 -21.63
CA CYS A 301 -8.19 9.25 -22.68
C CYS A 301 -9.04 10.50 -22.44
N ALA A 302 -9.35 10.83 -21.19
CA ALA A 302 -10.10 12.04 -20.87
C ALA A 302 -9.28 13.31 -21.07
N ASN A 303 -8.02 13.28 -20.62
CA ASN A 303 -7.09 14.40 -20.62
C ASN A 303 -5.71 13.92 -21.07
N PRO A 304 -5.48 13.75 -22.38
CA PRO A 304 -4.16 13.37 -22.88
C PRO A 304 -3.11 14.39 -22.48
N SER A 305 -1.99 13.93 -21.94
CA SER A 305 -0.87 14.78 -21.52
C SER A 305 0.45 14.11 -21.83
N ALA A 306 1.41 14.89 -22.31
CA ALA A 306 2.78 14.45 -22.54
C ALA A 306 3.49 14.04 -21.23
N ASP A 307 3.04 14.56 -20.10
CA ASP A 307 3.58 14.23 -18.76
C ASP A 307 2.98 12.96 -18.15
N SER A 308 2.16 12.24 -18.92
CA SER A 308 1.57 10.99 -18.43
C SER A 308 2.65 9.97 -18.07
N PRO A 309 2.58 9.30 -16.90
CA PRO A 309 3.49 8.22 -16.53
C PRO A 309 3.55 7.08 -17.56
N LEU A 310 2.52 6.94 -18.39
CA LEU A 310 2.48 5.95 -19.47
C LEU A 310 3.44 6.25 -20.63
N LEU A 311 3.89 7.49 -20.73
CA LEU A 311 4.79 7.97 -21.80
C LEU A 311 6.25 8.04 -21.36
N HIS A 312 6.55 7.59 -20.14
CA HIS A 312 7.88 7.60 -19.55
C HIS A 312 8.34 6.20 -19.16
N GLY A 313 9.64 6.08 -18.91
CA GLY A 313 10.27 4.85 -18.49
C GLY A 313 10.06 3.68 -19.44
N TRP A 314 10.10 2.47 -18.92
CA TRP A 314 9.99 1.25 -19.71
C TRP A 314 8.65 1.11 -20.44
N ARG A 315 7.56 1.65 -19.89
CA ARG A 315 6.22 1.61 -20.49
C ARG A 315 6.15 2.38 -21.79
N ALA A 316 6.93 3.43 -21.91
CA ALA A 316 6.95 4.28 -23.11
C ALA A 316 7.36 3.51 -24.38
N ALA A 317 8.23 2.49 -24.24
CA ALA A 317 8.66 1.66 -25.37
C ALA A 317 7.50 0.89 -26.02
N TYR A 318 6.44 0.63 -25.27
CA TYR A 318 5.28 -0.14 -25.71
C TYR A 318 4.03 0.69 -25.95
N LEU A 319 3.87 1.81 -25.24
CA LEU A 319 2.60 2.54 -25.26
C LEU A 319 2.67 3.87 -26.01
N ARG A 320 3.86 4.46 -26.16
CA ARG A 320 3.99 5.84 -26.67
C ARG A 320 3.33 6.03 -28.02
N GLU A 321 3.60 5.16 -28.99
CA GLU A 321 3.07 5.31 -30.35
C GLU A 321 1.53 5.29 -30.36
N GLU A 322 0.92 4.33 -29.67
CA GLU A 322 -0.55 4.22 -29.61
C GLU A 322 -1.20 5.35 -28.83
N LEU A 323 -0.57 5.79 -27.75
CA LEU A 323 -1.08 6.88 -26.93
C LEU A 323 -0.96 8.25 -27.64
N GLN A 324 0.11 8.47 -28.41
CA GLN A 324 0.30 9.71 -29.17
C GLN A 324 -0.73 9.89 -30.29
N LYS A 325 -1.32 8.82 -30.83
CA LYS A 325 -2.44 8.92 -31.78
C LYS A 325 -3.70 9.58 -31.19
N LEU A 326 -3.73 9.80 -29.87
CA LEU A 326 -4.83 10.43 -29.16
C LEU A 326 -4.56 11.91 -28.80
N LEU A 327 -3.31 12.36 -28.86
CA LEU A 327 -2.94 13.75 -28.64
C LEU A 327 -3.29 14.61 -29.86
#